data_7f3f68737900ee20e981da0751e89b9e
#
_entry.id   7f3f68737900ee20e981da0751e89b9e
#
_cell.length_a   1.000
_cell.length_b   1.000
_cell.length_c   1.000
_cell.angle_alpha   90.00
_cell.angle_beta   90.00
_cell.angle_gamma   90.00
#
_symmetry.space_group_name_H-M   'P 1'
#
loop_
_entity.id
_entity.type
_entity.pdbx_description
1 polymer ?
#
loop_
_entity_poly.entity_id
_entity_poly.type
_entity_poly.pdbx_seq_one_letter_code
_entity_poly.pdbx_strand_id
1 'polypeptide(L)'
;MRIAVFTKNRINPAYAAARLGAARTAKRFGAETVDFVPETPDDVAQQVRLIDEALAQRPDAFVIAPVHPTRVDDALRRIAAAGIPICAFVNPVRAVECVSFAGSDDYALGSAVANHLYRHLAGKGSVLLFSGPAESPTGMPRLRGFQDAAREFPGIRLLGPLMAAFHRDPAREQTARWIEREAPFDAVLAANDLMALGALDALRAAGRSAIASGVNAVPEAIAAIKAGSMLATADFDAMNLCALATECAIRHLRGERVPEKVELPVQLVERSNCSRWDLPFEQRPIRSLEEVIGRNV
;
A
#
# COMPACT_ATOMS: atom_id res chain seq x y z
N MET A 1 22.64 2.51 16.01
CA MET A 1 21.22 2.15 16.23
C MET A 1 20.84 1.12 15.19
N ARG A 2 20.13 0.09 15.61
CA ARG A 2 19.64 -0.99 14.75
C ARG A 2 18.11 -1.02 14.75
N ILE A 3 17.49 -0.81 13.60
CA ILE A 3 16.05 -0.68 13.43
C ILE A 3 15.49 -1.96 12.79
N ALA A 4 14.58 -2.63 13.45
CA ALA A 4 13.87 -3.79 12.89
C ALA A 4 12.74 -3.32 12.00
N VAL A 5 12.81 -3.62 10.69
CA VAL A 5 11.85 -3.18 9.68
C VAL A 5 10.97 -4.34 9.23
N PHE A 6 9.66 -4.22 9.46
CA PHE A 6 8.69 -5.25 9.14
C PHE A 6 7.80 -4.84 7.96
N THR A 7 7.87 -5.58 6.87
CA THR A 7 6.96 -5.44 5.73
C THR A 7 6.08 -6.68 5.59
N LYS A 8 4.95 -6.55 4.89
CA LYS A 8 3.91 -7.57 4.85
C LYS A 8 4.22 -8.75 3.93
N ASN A 9 4.99 -8.52 2.87
CA ASN A 9 5.34 -9.55 1.88
C ASN A 9 6.51 -9.12 0.99
N ARG A 10 6.98 -10.05 0.16
CA ARG A 10 8.04 -9.81 -0.84
C ARG A 10 7.52 -9.63 -2.26
N ILE A 11 6.24 -10.00 -2.52
CA ILE A 11 5.69 -10.03 -3.88
C ILE A 11 5.21 -8.66 -4.37
N ASN A 12 4.79 -7.77 -3.47
CA ASN A 12 4.40 -6.42 -3.84
C ASN A 12 5.62 -5.51 -3.88
N PRO A 13 6.01 -4.94 -5.06
CA PRO A 13 7.17 -4.06 -5.20
C PRO A 13 7.14 -2.84 -4.27
N ALA A 14 5.96 -2.37 -3.86
CA ALA A 14 5.82 -1.27 -2.92
C ALA A 14 6.52 -1.55 -1.58
N TYR A 15 6.54 -2.82 -1.11
CA TYR A 15 7.25 -3.17 0.11
C TYR A 15 8.77 -3.34 -0.08
N ALA A 16 9.24 -3.66 -1.27
CA ALA A 16 10.68 -3.55 -1.59
C ALA A 16 11.12 -2.08 -1.54
N ALA A 17 10.34 -1.18 -2.13
CA ALA A 17 10.56 0.26 -2.05
C ALA A 17 10.53 0.76 -0.60
N ALA A 18 9.59 0.29 0.23
CA ALA A 18 9.51 0.64 1.65
C ALA A 18 10.79 0.29 2.40
N ARG A 19 11.30 -0.94 2.25
CA ARG A 19 12.57 -1.38 2.88
C ARG A 19 13.75 -0.54 2.40
N LEU A 20 13.83 -0.25 1.10
CA LEU A 20 14.85 0.62 0.55
C LEU A 20 14.79 2.03 1.15
N GLY A 21 13.58 2.58 1.30
CA GLY A 21 13.34 3.87 1.96
C GLY A 21 13.86 3.89 3.38
N ALA A 22 13.52 2.86 4.17
CA ALA A 22 14.02 2.69 5.53
C ALA A 22 15.55 2.61 5.57
N ALA A 23 16.17 1.76 4.75
CA ALA A 23 17.62 1.58 4.71
C ALA A 23 18.37 2.86 4.34
N ARG A 24 17.88 3.60 3.32
CA ARG A 24 18.48 4.88 2.90
C ARG A 24 18.36 5.94 4.00
N THR A 25 17.22 5.99 4.68
CA THR A 25 17.01 6.91 5.80
C THR A 25 17.91 6.53 6.97
N ALA A 26 17.92 5.27 7.40
CA ALA A 26 18.80 4.82 8.49
C ALA A 26 20.26 5.17 8.22
N LYS A 27 20.75 4.89 7.00
CA LYS A 27 22.11 5.25 6.59
C LYS A 27 22.40 6.76 6.72
N ARG A 28 21.46 7.62 6.34
CA ARG A 28 21.59 9.09 6.47
C ARG A 28 21.77 9.53 7.92
N PHE A 29 21.17 8.80 8.86
CA PHE A 29 21.26 9.06 10.30
C PHE A 29 22.34 8.26 11.03
N GLY A 30 23.20 7.49 10.33
CA GLY A 30 24.22 6.64 10.95
C GLY A 30 23.65 5.43 11.70
N ALA A 31 22.49 4.95 11.27
CA ALA A 31 21.83 3.75 11.77
C ALA A 31 21.80 2.65 10.68
N GLU A 32 21.39 1.45 11.06
CA GLU A 32 21.19 0.32 10.16
C GLU A 32 19.79 -0.27 10.32
N THR A 33 19.31 -0.94 9.27
CA THR A 33 18.03 -1.67 9.28
C THR A 33 18.26 -3.17 9.17
N VAL A 34 17.40 -3.95 9.83
CA VAL A 34 17.28 -5.40 9.64
C VAL A 34 15.86 -5.69 9.19
N ASP A 35 15.72 -6.33 8.02
CA ASP A 35 14.42 -6.60 7.41
C ASP A 35 13.82 -7.92 7.90
N PHE A 36 12.56 -7.86 8.32
CA PHE A 36 11.74 -9.01 8.70
C PHE A 36 10.52 -9.07 7.80
N VAL A 37 10.44 -10.11 6.96
CA VAL A 37 9.40 -10.24 5.95
C VAL A 37 8.88 -11.67 5.93
N PRO A 38 7.55 -11.89 6.11
CA PRO A 38 6.98 -13.22 5.96
C PRO A 38 7.28 -13.83 4.58
N GLU A 39 7.59 -15.12 4.54
CA GLU A 39 7.78 -15.86 3.30
C GLU A 39 6.46 -16.04 2.55
N THR A 40 5.41 -16.45 3.30
CA THR A 40 4.05 -16.45 2.78
C THR A 40 3.47 -15.04 2.90
N PRO A 41 2.95 -14.47 1.81
CA PRO A 41 2.42 -13.11 1.84
C PRO A 41 1.33 -12.92 2.90
N ASP A 42 1.49 -11.85 3.68
CA ASP A 42 0.53 -11.39 4.68
C ASP A 42 0.20 -12.43 5.78
N ASP A 43 1.08 -13.43 6.00
CA ASP A 43 0.88 -14.50 6.99
C ASP A 43 1.09 -13.99 8.43
N VAL A 44 0.03 -14.09 9.22
CA VAL A 44 0.01 -13.63 10.61
C VAL A 44 0.97 -14.42 11.50
N ALA A 45 0.96 -15.75 11.38
CA ALA A 45 1.77 -16.61 12.25
C ALA A 45 3.27 -16.39 11.97
N GLN A 46 3.63 -16.19 10.71
CA GLN A 46 5.01 -15.85 10.34
C GLN A 46 5.42 -14.47 10.87
N GLN A 47 4.56 -13.45 10.73
CA GLN A 47 4.91 -12.13 11.27
C GLN A 47 5.08 -12.17 12.80
N VAL A 48 4.23 -12.92 13.52
CA VAL A 48 4.36 -13.11 14.97
C VAL A 48 5.70 -13.75 15.34
N ARG A 49 6.11 -14.84 14.65
CA ARG A 49 7.42 -15.48 14.88
C ARG A 49 8.59 -14.53 14.59
N LEU A 50 8.52 -13.80 13.48
CA LEU A 50 9.54 -12.82 13.10
C LEU A 50 9.66 -11.69 14.14
N ILE A 51 8.56 -11.28 14.78
CA ILE A 51 8.61 -10.32 15.91
C ILE A 51 9.38 -10.91 17.08
N ASP A 52 9.13 -12.18 17.43
CA ASP A 52 9.86 -12.83 18.53
C ASP A 52 11.35 -13.02 18.20
N GLU A 53 11.67 -13.36 16.94
CA GLU A 53 13.06 -13.42 16.46
C GLU A 53 13.76 -12.05 16.52
N ALA A 54 13.06 -10.99 16.15
CA ALA A 54 13.59 -9.62 16.24
C ALA A 54 13.80 -9.20 17.69
N LEU A 55 12.86 -9.50 18.59
CA LEU A 55 12.98 -9.22 20.02
C LEU A 55 14.22 -9.90 20.65
N ALA A 56 14.51 -11.15 20.26
CA ALA A 56 15.71 -11.85 20.70
C ALA A 56 17.01 -11.15 20.27
N GLN A 57 16.99 -10.39 19.16
CA GLN A 57 18.12 -9.61 18.66
C GLN A 57 18.24 -8.23 19.31
N ARG A 58 17.30 -7.82 20.15
CA ARG A 58 17.27 -6.55 20.88
C ARG A 58 17.53 -5.33 19.96
N PRO A 59 16.68 -5.05 18.96
CA PRO A 59 16.80 -3.83 18.16
C PRO A 59 16.48 -2.61 19.02
N ASP A 60 16.96 -1.44 18.59
CA ASP A 60 16.68 -0.19 19.29
C ASP A 60 15.24 0.31 19.05
N ALA A 61 14.63 -0.02 17.90
CA ALA A 61 13.23 0.30 17.58
C ALA A 61 12.63 -0.68 16.55
N PHE A 62 11.31 -0.72 16.51
CA PHE A 62 10.52 -1.41 15.47
C PHE A 62 9.85 -0.39 14.53
N VAL A 63 10.00 -0.62 13.23
CA VAL A 63 9.26 0.06 12.16
C VAL A 63 8.42 -0.99 11.46
N ILE A 64 7.09 -0.95 11.61
CA ILE A 64 6.24 -2.08 11.27
C ILE A 64 5.00 -1.71 10.45
N ALA A 65 4.73 -2.48 9.38
CA ALA A 65 3.42 -2.60 8.76
C ALA A 65 2.76 -3.91 9.21
N PRO A 66 1.79 -3.88 10.14
CA PRO A 66 1.10 -5.09 10.58
C PRO A 66 0.38 -5.78 9.42
N VAL A 67 0.49 -7.10 9.33
CA VAL A 67 -0.21 -7.89 8.29
C VAL A 67 -1.72 -7.99 8.55
N HIS A 68 -2.12 -7.80 9.80
CA HIS A 68 -3.54 -7.91 10.22
C HIS A 68 -3.84 -6.84 11.29
N PRO A 69 -5.06 -6.27 11.31
CA PRO A 69 -5.41 -5.18 12.22
C PRO A 69 -5.39 -5.54 13.71
N THR A 70 -5.55 -6.82 14.08
CA THR A 70 -5.67 -7.26 15.48
C THR A 70 -4.95 -8.56 15.81
N ARG A 71 -4.78 -9.48 14.84
CA ARG A 71 -4.22 -10.82 15.11
C ARG A 71 -2.72 -10.83 15.46
N VAL A 72 -2.05 -9.70 15.34
CA VAL A 72 -0.65 -9.49 15.76
C VAL A 72 -0.52 -8.73 17.09
N ASP A 73 -1.65 -8.36 17.72
CA ASP A 73 -1.69 -7.49 18.89
C ASP A 73 -0.86 -8.02 20.08
N ASP A 74 -0.94 -9.33 20.34
CA ASP A 74 -0.17 -9.92 21.45
C ASP A 74 1.35 -9.86 21.20
N ALA A 75 1.77 -9.99 19.94
CA ALA A 75 3.17 -9.80 19.59
C ALA A 75 3.61 -8.32 19.76
N LEU A 76 2.74 -7.38 19.37
CA LEU A 76 2.99 -5.94 19.58
C LEU A 76 3.08 -5.58 21.06
N ARG A 77 2.23 -6.18 21.92
CA ARG A 77 2.32 -6.01 23.37
C ARG A 77 3.63 -6.52 23.95
N ARG A 78 4.22 -7.60 23.39
CA ARG A 78 5.54 -8.09 23.81
C ARG A 78 6.65 -7.08 23.47
N ILE A 79 6.57 -6.40 22.29
CA ILE A 79 7.53 -5.33 21.95
C ILE A 79 7.43 -4.19 22.97
N ALA A 80 6.20 -3.73 23.25
CA ALA A 80 5.96 -2.66 24.22
C ALA A 80 6.41 -3.05 25.64
N ALA A 81 6.15 -4.29 26.08
CA ALA A 81 6.59 -4.80 27.37
C ALA A 81 8.12 -4.89 27.49
N ALA A 82 8.84 -5.05 26.38
CA ALA A 82 10.29 -4.97 26.32
C ALA A 82 10.83 -3.52 26.36
N GLY A 83 9.97 -2.52 26.40
CA GLY A 83 10.35 -1.11 26.40
C GLY A 83 10.90 -0.61 25.05
N ILE A 84 10.68 -1.33 23.95
CA ILE A 84 11.20 -0.96 22.64
C ILE A 84 10.17 -0.13 21.90
N PRO A 85 10.53 1.08 21.40
CA PRO A 85 9.61 1.96 20.69
C PRO A 85 9.15 1.37 19.36
N ILE A 86 7.88 1.65 19.00
CA ILE A 86 7.24 1.19 17.78
C ILE A 86 6.84 2.41 16.94
N CYS A 87 7.26 2.45 15.69
CA CYS A 87 6.69 3.34 14.66
C CYS A 87 5.96 2.46 13.63
N ALA A 88 4.69 2.78 13.36
CA ALA A 88 3.90 2.06 12.37
C ALA A 88 3.89 2.78 11.02
N PHE A 89 3.72 2.04 9.94
CA PHE A 89 3.50 2.62 8.62
C PHE A 89 2.48 1.81 7.82
N VAL A 90 1.78 2.45 6.87
CA VAL A 90 0.71 1.88 6.05
C VAL A 90 -0.49 1.41 6.89
N ASN A 91 -0.32 0.44 7.76
CA ASN A 91 -1.36 -0.08 8.65
C ASN A 91 -1.14 0.44 10.07
N PRO A 92 -2.15 1.04 10.72
CA PRO A 92 -2.01 1.53 12.08
C PRO A 92 -1.93 0.38 13.10
N VAL A 93 -1.19 0.61 14.17
CA VAL A 93 -1.18 -0.20 15.39
C VAL A 93 -2.11 0.45 16.41
N ARG A 94 -2.96 -0.34 17.06
CA ARG A 94 -3.94 0.15 18.07
C ARG A 94 -3.82 -0.56 19.42
N ALA A 95 -3.14 -1.69 19.46
CA ALA A 95 -3.01 -2.51 20.67
C ALA A 95 -2.07 -1.93 21.73
N VAL A 96 -1.17 -1.05 21.32
CA VAL A 96 -0.14 -0.41 22.13
C VAL A 96 0.07 1.02 21.65
N GLU A 97 0.70 1.82 22.50
CA GLU A 97 1.14 3.16 22.12
C GLU A 97 2.25 3.07 21.07
N CYS A 98 2.10 3.84 19.99
CA CYS A 98 3.11 4.01 18.96
C CYS A 98 3.72 5.40 19.06
N VAL A 99 5.02 5.48 18.86
CA VAL A 99 5.75 6.76 18.78
C VAL A 99 5.24 7.62 17.62
N SER A 100 4.99 6.98 16.48
CA SER A 100 4.48 7.66 15.28
C SER A 100 3.80 6.66 14.33
N PHE A 101 2.84 7.14 13.55
CA PHE A 101 2.25 6.43 12.43
C PHE A 101 2.40 7.22 11.14
N ALA A 102 3.07 6.64 10.14
CA ALA A 102 3.17 7.19 8.80
C ALA A 102 2.15 6.49 7.86
N GLY A 103 1.22 7.25 7.30
CA GLY A 103 0.12 6.71 6.48
C GLY A 103 -0.34 7.65 5.39
N SER A 104 -1.38 7.22 4.69
CA SER A 104 -2.12 7.99 3.70
C SER A 104 -3.61 7.78 3.91
N ASP A 105 -4.43 8.65 3.34
CA ASP A 105 -5.88 8.48 3.34
C ASP A 105 -6.30 7.48 2.27
N ASP A 106 -6.54 6.23 2.68
CA ASP A 106 -6.94 5.14 1.77
C ASP A 106 -8.33 5.34 1.15
N TYR A 107 -9.24 6.06 1.83
CA TYR A 107 -10.51 6.43 1.24
C TYR A 107 -10.31 7.46 0.13
N ALA A 108 -9.49 8.47 0.36
CA ALA A 108 -9.15 9.47 -0.65
C ALA A 108 -8.39 8.85 -1.84
N LEU A 109 -7.48 7.88 -1.61
CA LEU A 109 -6.83 7.11 -2.69
C LEU A 109 -7.87 6.40 -3.55
N GLY A 110 -8.82 5.69 -2.93
CA GLY A 110 -9.91 5.03 -3.64
C GLY A 110 -10.78 6.02 -4.41
N SER A 111 -11.22 7.08 -3.75
CA SER A 111 -12.08 8.09 -4.37
C SER A 111 -11.41 8.78 -5.56
N ALA A 112 -10.12 9.11 -5.45
CA ALA A 112 -9.37 9.79 -6.52
C ALA A 112 -9.28 8.93 -7.78
N VAL A 113 -8.87 7.66 -7.65
CA VAL A 113 -8.70 6.77 -8.80
C VAL A 113 -10.06 6.38 -9.40
N ALA A 114 -11.10 6.21 -8.59
CA ALA A 114 -12.45 5.92 -9.04
C ALA A 114 -13.06 7.09 -9.84
N ASN A 115 -13.01 8.29 -9.28
CA ASN A 115 -13.48 9.50 -9.95
C ASN A 115 -12.79 9.72 -11.30
N HIS A 116 -11.48 9.44 -11.37
CA HIS A 116 -10.74 9.55 -12.63
C HIS A 116 -11.23 8.53 -13.66
N LEU A 117 -11.42 7.26 -13.26
CA LEU A 117 -11.93 6.21 -14.13
C LEU A 117 -13.37 6.50 -14.60
N TYR A 118 -14.26 6.92 -13.69
CA TYR A 118 -15.66 7.17 -14.03
C TYR A 118 -15.82 8.37 -14.97
N ARG A 119 -15.00 9.41 -14.82
CA ARG A 119 -14.96 10.51 -15.81
C ARG A 119 -14.43 10.05 -17.15
N HIS A 120 -13.40 9.19 -17.18
CA HIS A 120 -12.89 8.60 -18.43
C HIS A 120 -13.96 7.81 -19.17
N LEU A 121 -14.83 7.09 -18.46
CA LEU A 121 -15.99 6.38 -19.01
C LEU A 121 -17.17 7.30 -19.34
N ALA A 122 -17.00 8.62 -19.30
CA ALA A 122 -18.07 9.60 -19.46
C ALA A 122 -19.28 9.35 -18.54
N GLY A 123 -19.04 8.81 -17.35
CA GLY A 123 -20.07 8.53 -16.35
C GLY A 123 -20.99 7.36 -16.67
N LYS A 124 -20.65 6.49 -17.60
CA LYS A 124 -21.47 5.34 -18.02
C LYS A 124 -20.62 4.08 -18.21
N GLY A 125 -21.19 2.92 -17.86
CA GLY A 125 -20.53 1.62 -18.08
C GLY A 125 -20.55 0.72 -16.86
N SER A 126 -20.04 -0.49 -17.05
CA SER A 126 -19.94 -1.52 -16.01
C SER A 126 -18.51 -1.64 -15.54
N VAL A 127 -18.28 -1.54 -14.24
CA VAL A 127 -16.94 -1.57 -13.64
C VAL A 127 -16.82 -2.74 -12.68
N LEU A 128 -15.93 -3.69 -13.00
CA LEU A 128 -15.62 -4.82 -12.15
C LEU A 128 -14.68 -4.39 -11.02
N LEU A 129 -15.12 -4.54 -9.77
CA LEU A 129 -14.37 -4.15 -8.58
C LEU A 129 -13.58 -5.32 -8.00
N PHE A 130 -12.34 -5.03 -7.59
CA PHE A 130 -11.52 -5.93 -6.76
C PHE A 130 -11.21 -5.28 -5.43
N SER A 131 -11.44 -6.02 -4.34
CA SER A 131 -11.11 -5.61 -2.99
C SER A 131 -10.00 -6.46 -2.36
N GLY A 132 -9.37 -5.91 -1.32
CA GLY A 132 -8.54 -6.65 -0.38
C GLY A 132 -9.40 -7.44 0.61
N PRO A 133 -8.78 -8.09 1.62
CA PRO A 133 -9.50 -8.80 2.69
C PRO A 133 -10.52 -7.89 3.38
N ALA A 134 -11.63 -8.47 3.85
CA ALA A 134 -12.73 -7.73 4.49
C ALA A 134 -12.31 -6.96 5.77
N GLU A 135 -11.26 -7.43 6.45
CA GLU A 135 -10.73 -6.79 7.66
C GLU A 135 -9.56 -5.82 7.36
N SER A 136 -9.22 -5.62 6.08
CA SER A 136 -8.09 -4.78 5.69
C SER A 136 -8.33 -3.30 6.04
N PRO A 137 -7.47 -2.68 6.85
CA PRO A 137 -7.58 -1.27 7.20
C PRO A 137 -7.30 -0.33 6.01
N THR A 138 -6.71 -0.83 4.94
CA THR A 138 -6.43 -0.09 3.70
C THR A 138 -7.42 -0.45 2.59
N GLY A 139 -7.72 -1.74 2.39
CA GLY A 139 -8.58 -2.21 1.30
C GLY A 139 -10.04 -1.77 1.42
N MET A 140 -10.60 -1.83 2.62
CA MET A 140 -12.00 -1.47 2.83
C MET A 140 -12.28 0.03 2.67
N PRO A 141 -11.43 0.96 3.17
CA PRO A 141 -11.59 2.38 2.85
C PRO A 141 -11.46 2.67 1.35
N ARG A 142 -10.52 2.03 0.63
CA ARG A 142 -10.41 2.17 -0.84
C ARG A 142 -11.69 1.73 -1.55
N LEU A 143 -12.22 0.56 -1.18
CA LEU A 143 -13.49 0.06 -1.73
C LEU A 143 -14.65 1.02 -1.46
N ARG A 144 -14.76 1.57 -0.24
CA ARG A 144 -15.75 2.61 0.07
C ARG A 144 -15.58 3.83 -0.83
N GLY A 145 -14.34 4.29 -1.02
CA GLY A 145 -14.03 5.39 -1.93
C GLY A 145 -14.53 5.13 -3.35
N PHE A 146 -14.37 3.88 -3.85
CA PHE A 146 -14.89 3.47 -5.16
C PHE A 146 -16.41 3.55 -5.23
N GLN A 147 -17.10 3.03 -4.21
CA GLN A 147 -18.55 2.96 -4.16
C GLN A 147 -19.20 4.34 -3.97
N ASP A 148 -18.61 5.17 -3.11
CA ASP A 148 -19.15 6.50 -2.85
C ASP A 148 -18.94 7.43 -4.05
N ALA A 149 -17.80 7.36 -4.73
CA ALA A 149 -17.56 8.08 -5.97
C ALA A 149 -18.59 7.73 -7.07
N ALA A 150 -19.03 6.47 -7.16
CA ALA A 150 -20.02 6.06 -8.14
C ALA A 150 -21.40 6.73 -7.97
N ARG A 151 -21.73 7.24 -6.78
CA ARG A 151 -22.98 7.97 -6.52
C ARG A 151 -23.10 9.25 -7.34
N GLU A 152 -21.96 9.85 -7.71
CA GLU A 152 -21.92 11.03 -8.58
C GLU A 152 -22.09 10.68 -10.07
N PHE A 153 -22.04 9.38 -10.42
CA PHE A 153 -22.13 8.87 -11.78
C PHE A 153 -23.21 7.80 -11.92
N PRO A 154 -24.50 8.16 -11.98
CA PRO A 154 -25.62 7.20 -11.94
C PRO A 154 -25.66 6.23 -13.14
N GLY A 155 -24.91 6.50 -14.21
CA GLY A 155 -24.75 5.58 -15.33
C GLY A 155 -23.64 4.53 -15.15
N ILE A 156 -22.87 4.60 -14.05
CA ILE A 156 -21.88 3.59 -13.71
C ILE A 156 -22.53 2.45 -12.93
N ARG A 157 -22.38 1.23 -13.42
CA ARG A 157 -22.82 0.01 -12.76
C ARG A 157 -21.62 -0.70 -12.16
N LEU A 158 -21.57 -0.82 -10.84
CA LEU A 158 -20.54 -1.56 -10.13
C LEU A 158 -20.86 -3.06 -10.09
N LEU A 159 -19.88 -3.89 -10.42
CA LEU A 159 -19.94 -5.34 -10.42
C LEU A 159 -18.98 -5.89 -9.37
N GLY A 160 -19.37 -6.91 -8.63
CA GLY A 160 -18.60 -7.46 -7.50
C GLY A 160 -18.94 -6.74 -6.19
N PRO A 161 -17.99 -6.49 -5.26
CA PRO A 161 -16.55 -6.68 -5.41
C PRO A 161 -16.11 -8.15 -5.39
N LEU A 162 -15.09 -8.48 -6.17
CA LEU A 162 -14.36 -9.74 -6.07
C LEU A 162 -13.22 -9.61 -5.07
N MET A 163 -13.11 -10.57 -4.16
CA MET A 163 -12.09 -10.54 -3.10
C MET A 163 -10.86 -11.34 -3.53
N ALA A 164 -9.80 -10.63 -3.94
CA ALA A 164 -8.55 -11.25 -4.41
C ALA A 164 -7.35 -11.00 -3.48
N ALA A 165 -7.61 -10.56 -2.25
CA ALA A 165 -6.66 -10.45 -1.15
C ALA A 165 -5.34 -9.71 -1.51
N PHE A 166 -5.38 -8.73 -2.41
CA PHE A 166 -4.25 -7.98 -2.95
C PHE A 166 -3.30 -8.78 -3.86
N HIS A 167 -3.68 -10.00 -4.28
CA HIS A 167 -2.84 -10.88 -5.09
C HIS A 167 -3.24 -10.89 -6.56
N ARG A 168 -2.22 -11.02 -7.44
CA ARG A 168 -2.37 -11.03 -8.90
C ARG A 168 -3.08 -12.30 -9.40
N ASP A 169 -2.61 -13.48 -8.97
CA ASP A 169 -3.16 -14.75 -9.46
C ASP A 169 -4.62 -14.96 -9.07
N PRO A 170 -5.06 -14.75 -7.81
CA PRO A 170 -6.47 -14.79 -7.48
C PRO A 170 -7.33 -13.81 -8.30
N ALA A 171 -6.84 -12.60 -8.58
CA ALA A 171 -7.56 -11.66 -9.42
C ALA A 171 -7.67 -12.14 -10.88
N ARG A 172 -6.58 -12.70 -11.42
CA ARG A 172 -6.57 -13.30 -12.76
C ARG A 172 -7.58 -14.45 -12.86
N GLU A 173 -7.58 -15.39 -11.92
CA GLU A 173 -8.48 -16.53 -11.91
C GLU A 173 -9.96 -16.13 -11.77
N GLN A 174 -10.24 -15.16 -10.88
CA GLN A 174 -11.61 -14.66 -10.70
C GLN A 174 -12.10 -13.89 -11.93
N THR A 175 -11.24 -13.12 -12.58
CA THR A 175 -11.58 -12.45 -13.84
C THR A 175 -11.84 -13.47 -14.95
N ALA A 176 -11.04 -14.52 -15.08
CA ALA A 176 -11.26 -15.56 -16.08
C ALA A 176 -12.63 -16.25 -15.88
N ARG A 177 -12.95 -16.63 -14.63
CA ARG A 177 -14.27 -17.19 -14.30
C ARG A 177 -15.42 -16.21 -14.56
N TRP A 178 -15.21 -14.93 -14.32
CA TRP A 178 -16.22 -13.90 -14.61
C TRP A 178 -16.49 -13.80 -16.12
N ILE A 179 -15.43 -13.78 -16.94
CA ILE A 179 -15.52 -13.71 -18.40
C ILE A 179 -16.32 -14.87 -18.98
N GLU A 180 -16.24 -16.05 -18.38
CA GLU A 180 -16.94 -17.26 -18.85
C GLU A 180 -18.44 -17.27 -18.51
N ARG A 181 -18.85 -16.64 -17.40
CA ARG A 181 -20.16 -16.87 -16.78
C ARG A 181 -21.03 -15.63 -16.66
N GLU A 182 -20.44 -14.46 -16.67
CA GLU A 182 -21.10 -13.22 -16.30
C GLU A 182 -21.16 -12.23 -17.45
N ALA A 183 -21.91 -11.15 -17.23
CA ALA A 183 -22.03 -10.07 -18.17
C ALA A 183 -20.68 -9.38 -18.45
N PRO A 184 -20.47 -8.84 -19.66
CA PRO A 184 -19.28 -8.06 -19.98
C PRO A 184 -19.17 -6.81 -19.09
N PHE A 185 -17.95 -6.33 -18.93
CA PHE A 185 -17.64 -5.09 -18.22
C PHE A 185 -16.70 -4.22 -19.07
N ASP A 186 -16.75 -2.91 -18.83
CA ASP A 186 -16.02 -1.91 -19.58
C ASP A 186 -14.68 -1.56 -18.94
N ALA A 187 -14.61 -1.68 -17.61
CA ALA A 187 -13.42 -1.35 -16.85
C ALA A 187 -13.22 -2.22 -15.62
N VAL A 188 -11.99 -2.21 -15.11
CA VAL A 188 -11.58 -2.82 -13.83
C VAL A 188 -11.10 -1.73 -12.87
N LEU A 189 -11.58 -1.77 -11.63
CA LEU A 189 -11.11 -0.91 -10.56
C LEU A 189 -10.69 -1.75 -9.35
N ALA A 190 -9.41 -1.75 -9.03
CA ALA A 190 -8.84 -2.63 -8.05
C ALA A 190 -8.19 -1.87 -6.87
N ALA A 191 -8.37 -2.39 -5.66
CA ALA A 191 -7.80 -1.80 -4.45
C ALA A 191 -6.26 -1.90 -4.39
N ASN A 192 -5.61 -2.60 -5.33
CA ASN A 192 -4.19 -2.46 -5.62
C ASN A 192 -3.86 -2.80 -7.08
N ASP A 193 -2.66 -2.42 -7.52
CA ASP A 193 -2.18 -2.62 -8.89
C ASP A 193 -2.01 -4.10 -9.25
N LEU A 194 -1.59 -4.95 -8.31
CA LEU A 194 -1.39 -6.38 -8.59
C LEU A 194 -2.70 -7.05 -9.00
N MET A 195 -3.82 -6.70 -8.36
CA MET A 195 -5.14 -7.20 -8.75
C MET A 195 -5.58 -6.64 -10.12
N ALA A 196 -5.33 -5.35 -10.38
CA ALA A 196 -5.61 -4.74 -11.69
C ALA A 196 -4.83 -5.45 -12.82
N LEU A 197 -3.53 -5.70 -12.61
CA LEU A 197 -2.67 -6.41 -13.54
C LEU A 197 -3.12 -7.87 -13.73
N GLY A 198 -3.53 -8.56 -12.67
CA GLY A 198 -4.09 -9.90 -12.77
C GLY A 198 -5.37 -9.96 -13.61
N ALA A 199 -6.25 -8.98 -13.45
CA ALA A 199 -7.44 -8.87 -14.29
C ALA A 199 -7.09 -8.61 -15.77
N LEU A 200 -6.10 -7.75 -16.04
CA LEU A 200 -5.60 -7.50 -17.39
C LEU A 200 -4.96 -8.75 -18.03
N ASP A 201 -4.27 -9.59 -17.25
CA ASP A 201 -3.74 -10.86 -17.74
C ASP A 201 -4.84 -11.82 -18.20
N ALA A 202 -5.93 -11.94 -17.44
CA ALA A 202 -7.08 -12.76 -17.82
C ALA A 202 -7.79 -12.23 -19.08
N LEU A 203 -7.98 -10.91 -19.15
CA LEU A 203 -8.58 -10.27 -20.33
C LEU A 203 -7.75 -10.54 -21.58
N ARG A 204 -6.42 -10.36 -21.50
CA ARG A 204 -5.49 -10.64 -22.60
C ARG A 204 -5.55 -12.09 -23.04
N ALA A 205 -5.56 -13.04 -22.09
CA ALA A 205 -5.65 -14.47 -22.38
C ALA A 205 -6.97 -14.84 -23.08
N ALA A 206 -8.06 -14.12 -22.78
CA ALA A 206 -9.38 -14.29 -23.42
C ALA A 206 -9.56 -13.49 -24.73
N GLY A 207 -8.54 -12.79 -25.21
CA GLY A 207 -8.65 -11.91 -26.37
C GLY A 207 -9.62 -10.73 -26.18
N ARG A 208 -9.83 -10.33 -24.91
CA ARG A 208 -10.70 -9.20 -24.53
C ARG A 208 -9.88 -8.02 -24.02
N SER A 209 -10.47 -6.85 -24.00
CA SER A 209 -9.87 -5.63 -23.47
C SER A 209 -10.85 -4.89 -22.58
N ALA A 210 -10.33 -4.33 -21.49
CA ALA A 210 -10.99 -3.33 -20.66
C ALA A 210 -9.90 -2.44 -20.07
N ILE A 211 -10.23 -1.20 -19.78
CA ILE A 211 -9.30 -0.30 -19.11
C ILE A 211 -9.24 -0.64 -17.61
N ALA A 212 -8.08 -0.53 -16.99
CA ALA A 212 -7.91 -0.83 -15.57
C ALA A 212 -7.35 0.36 -14.80
N SER A 213 -7.71 0.46 -13.51
CA SER A 213 -7.09 1.38 -12.56
C SER A 213 -6.83 0.66 -11.23
N GLY A 214 -5.78 1.09 -10.54
CA GLY A 214 -5.33 0.46 -9.31
C GLY A 214 -4.82 1.46 -8.27
N VAL A 215 -4.11 0.94 -7.28
CA VAL A 215 -3.44 1.72 -6.23
C VAL A 215 -2.07 1.08 -5.97
N ASN A 216 -1.04 1.84 -5.74
CA ASN A 216 0.32 1.57 -5.28
C ASN A 216 1.41 2.13 -6.20
N ALA A 217 1.14 2.46 -7.45
CA ALA A 217 2.10 2.95 -8.45
C ALA A 217 3.34 2.05 -8.59
N VAL A 218 3.12 0.72 -8.64
CA VAL A 218 4.21 -0.24 -8.84
C VAL A 218 4.78 -0.14 -10.27
N PRO A 219 6.07 -0.48 -10.50
CA PRO A 219 6.71 -0.29 -11.81
C PRO A 219 5.95 -0.91 -12.98
N GLU A 220 5.35 -2.07 -12.79
CA GLU A 220 4.58 -2.75 -13.84
C GLU A 220 3.25 -2.02 -14.15
N ALA A 221 2.61 -1.40 -13.15
CA ALA A 221 1.44 -0.55 -13.38
C ALA A 221 1.84 0.74 -14.14
N ILE A 222 2.99 1.33 -13.83
CA ILE A 222 3.52 2.48 -14.59
C ILE A 222 3.77 2.09 -16.05
N ALA A 223 4.37 0.92 -16.30
CA ALA A 223 4.55 0.41 -17.66
C ALA A 223 3.20 0.18 -18.36
N ALA A 224 2.19 -0.35 -17.67
CA ALA A 224 0.84 -0.55 -18.19
C ALA A 224 0.11 0.77 -18.50
N ILE A 225 0.32 1.82 -17.69
CA ILE A 225 -0.18 3.18 -17.95
C ILE A 225 0.47 3.76 -19.21
N LYS A 226 1.77 3.61 -19.36
CA LYS A 226 2.51 4.04 -20.57
C LYS A 226 2.04 3.31 -21.82
N ALA A 227 1.75 2.03 -21.70
CA ALA A 227 1.22 1.19 -22.78
C ALA A 227 -0.27 1.44 -23.07
N GLY A 228 -1.02 2.08 -22.18
CA GLY A 228 -2.44 2.39 -22.32
C GLY A 228 -3.40 1.26 -21.90
N SER A 229 -2.91 0.18 -21.28
CA SER A 229 -3.76 -0.88 -20.72
C SER A 229 -4.26 -0.56 -19.30
N MET A 230 -3.54 0.30 -18.56
CA MET A 230 -4.07 0.95 -17.36
C MET A 230 -4.29 2.44 -17.63
N LEU A 231 -5.35 2.98 -17.04
CA LEU A 231 -5.66 4.40 -17.08
C LEU A 231 -4.84 5.19 -16.06
N ALA A 232 -4.87 4.72 -14.83
CA ALA A 232 -4.25 5.38 -13.69
C ALA A 232 -3.99 4.42 -12.53
N THR A 233 -3.16 4.87 -11.60
CA THR A 233 -3.03 4.32 -10.27
C THR A 233 -2.94 5.45 -9.24
N ALA A 234 -3.35 5.21 -7.99
CA ALA A 234 -3.13 6.16 -6.91
C ALA A 234 -1.91 5.70 -6.08
N ASP A 235 -0.96 6.61 -5.86
CA ASP A 235 0.23 6.31 -5.06
C ASP A 235 0.05 6.76 -3.61
N PHE A 236 0.29 5.84 -2.68
CA PHE A 236 0.38 6.13 -1.25
C PHE A 236 1.83 6.29 -0.77
N ASP A 237 2.80 6.12 -1.67
CA ASP A 237 4.23 6.33 -1.48
C ASP A 237 4.84 5.48 -0.33
N ALA A 238 4.73 4.17 -0.44
CA ALA A 238 5.23 3.22 0.56
C ALA A 238 6.70 3.45 0.94
N MET A 239 7.52 3.87 -0.04
CA MET A 239 8.93 4.17 0.19
C MET A 239 9.12 5.31 1.18
N ASN A 240 8.44 6.42 0.98
CA ASN A 240 8.52 7.56 1.89
C ASN A 240 7.76 7.32 3.20
N LEU A 241 6.67 6.57 3.22
CA LEU A 241 6.00 6.21 4.48
C LEU A 241 6.94 5.44 5.42
N CYS A 242 7.64 4.42 4.91
CA CYS A 242 8.58 3.65 5.72
C CYS A 242 9.84 4.47 6.08
N ALA A 243 10.32 5.32 5.16
CA ALA A 243 11.42 6.25 5.41
C ALA A 243 11.10 7.21 6.56
N LEU A 244 9.91 7.81 6.56
CA LEU A 244 9.45 8.75 7.59
C LEU A 244 9.22 8.04 8.94
N ALA A 245 8.61 6.85 8.94
CA ALA A 245 8.50 6.05 10.16
C ALA A 245 9.88 5.70 10.75
N THR A 246 10.86 5.39 9.89
CA THR A 246 12.24 5.12 10.30
C THR A 246 12.92 6.39 10.84
N GLU A 247 12.71 7.54 10.21
CA GLU A 247 13.21 8.82 10.70
C GLU A 247 12.61 9.17 12.07
N CYS A 248 11.29 9.00 12.25
CA CYS A 248 10.63 9.20 13.53
C CYS A 248 11.20 8.29 14.61
N ALA A 249 11.43 7.00 14.32
CA ALA A 249 12.04 6.07 15.27
C ALA A 249 13.44 6.51 15.71
N ILE A 250 14.29 6.92 14.75
CA ILE A 250 15.67 7.35 15.06
C ILE A 250 15.68 8.66 15.83
N ARG A 251 14.86 9.65 15.47
CA ARG A 251 14.75 10.92 16.18
C ARG A 251 14.24 10.72 17.61
N HIS A 252 13.24 9.87 17.80
CA HIS A 252 12.74 9.50 19.12
C HIS A 252 13.84 8.88 20.01
N LEU A 253 14.64 7.95 19.48
CA LEU A 253 15.77 7.35 20.18
C LEU A 253 16.88 8.36 20.56
N ARG A 254 16.92 9.51 19.88
CA ARG A 254 17.80 10.64 20.21
C ARG A 254 17.19 11.63 21.22
N GLY A 255 15.95 11.35 21.69
CA GLY A 255 15.23 12.26 22.60
C GLY A 255 14.58 13.45 21.90
N GLU A 256 14.50 13.44 20.56
CA GLU A 256 13.83 14.49 19.78
C GLU A 256 12.30 14.25 19.80
N ARG A 257 11.52 15.34 19.75
CA ARG A 257 10.07 15.23 19.55
C ARG A 257 9.77 14.85 18.10
N VAL A 258 8.78 13.97 17.92
CA VAL A 258 8.28 13.55 16.62
C VAL A 258 6.74 13.61 16.59
N PRO A 259 6.11 13.82 15.43
CA PRO A 259 4.66 13.84 15.34
C PRO A 259 4.09 12.43 15.57
N GLU A 260 2.94 12.35 16.23
CA GLU A 260 2.20 11.09 16.41
C GLU A 260 1.69 10.52 15.08
N LYS A 261 1.39 11.41 14.11
CA LYS A 261 0.92 11.03 12.77
C LYS A 261 1.62 11.85 11.70
N VAL A 262 2.10 11.15 10.67
CA VAL A 262 2.59 11.71 9.42
C VAL A 262 1.71 11.22 8.28
N GLU A 263 1.06 12.12 7.56
CA GLU A 263 0.18 11.76 6.46
C GLU A 263 0.74 12.29 5.13
N LEU A 264 0.93 11.39 4.16
CA LEU A 264 1.33 11.77 2.82
C LEU A 264 0.09 12.04 1.94
N PRO A 265 0.16 13.07 1.09
CA PRO A 265 -0.94 13.41 0.19
C PRO A 265 -1.15 12.32 -0.86
N VAL A 266 -2.40 12.12 -1.26
CA VAL A 266 -2.77 11.25 -2.38
C VAL A 266 -2.19 11.81 -3.68
N GLN A 267 -1.55 10.94 -4.46
CA GLN A 267 -1.03 11.27 -5.79
C GLN A 267 -1.70 10.36 -6.83
N LEU A 268 -2.51 10.94 -7.68
CA LEU A 268 -3.04 10.25 -8.86
C LEU A 268 -1.94 10.22 -9.93
N VAL A 269 -1.62 9.03 -10.41
CA VAL A 269 -0.60 8.78 -11.41
C VAL A 269 -1.27 8.29 -12.68
N GLU A 270 -1.10 9.07 -13.74
CA GLU A 270 -1.65 8.82 -15.07
C GLU A 270 -0.58 9.06 -16.14
N ARG A 271 -0.91 8.87 -17.40
CA ARG A 271 0.06 8.97 -18.51
C ARG A 271 0.75 10.33 -18.59
N SER A 272 0.07 11.41 -18.22
CA SER A 272 0.58 12.78 -18.29
C SER A 272 1.68 13.07 -17.28
N ASN A 273 1.71 12.35 -16.14
CA ASN A 273 2.63 12.62 -15.03
C ASN A 273 3.48 11.42 -14.58
N CYS A 274 3.28 10.22 -15.15
CA CYS A 274 3.89 8.97 -14.68
C CYS A 274 5.43 8.90 -14.81
N SER A 275 6.06 9.81 -15.53
CA SER A 275 7.52 9.85 -15.70
C SER A 275 8.30 9.89 -14.38
N ARG A 276 7.74 10.50 -13.34
CA ARG A 276 8.34 10.55 -12.00
C ARG A 276 8.38 9.18 -11.32
N TRP A 277 7.44 8.30 -11.66
CA TRP A 277 7.36 6.92 -11.15
C TRP A 277 8.03 5.90 -12.06
N ASP A 278 8.49 6.30 -13.25
CA ASP A 278 9.22 5.45 -14.20
C ASP A 278 10.71 5.30 -13.82
N LEU A 279 11.16 5.99 -12.78
CA LEU A 279 12.51 5.86 -12.24
C LEU A 279 12.62 4.61 -11.36
N PRO A 280 13.77 3.91 -11.39
CA PRO A 280 14.09 2.90 -10.38
C PRO A 280 13.94 3.46 -8.97
N PHE A 281 13.54 2.63 -8.01
CA PHE A 281 13.34 3.07 -6.62
C PHE A 281 14.58 3.73 -6.01
N GLU A 282 15.77 3.26 -6.39
CA GLU A 282 17.07 3.79 -5.95
C GLU A 282 17.27 5.26 -6.35
N GLN A 283 16.65 5.68 -7.44
CA GLN A 283 16.75 7.04 -7.99
C GLN A 283 15.62 7.97 -7.52
N ARG A 284 14.56 7.40 -6.91
CA ARG A 284 13.47 8.22 -6.39
C ARG A 284 13.90 8.97 -5.12
N PRO A 285 13.44 10.22 -4.93
CA PRO A 285 13.81 11.01 -3.76
C PRO A 285 13.21 10.42 -2.48
N ILE A 286 13.96 10.51 -1.38
CA ILE A 286 13.47 10.27 -0.02
C ILE A 286 13.20 11.64 0.62
N ARG A 287 11.98 11.86 1.04
CA ARG A 287 11.58 13.07 1.77
C ARG A 287 12.04 12.99 3.22
N SER A 288 12.42 14.11 3.79
CA SER A 288 12.63 14.24 5.22
C SER A 288 11.33 14.57 5.95
N LEU A 289 11.33 14.36 7.26
CA LEU A 289 10.20 14.73 8.11
C LEU A 289 9.90 16.24 7.99
N GLU A 290 10.94 17.09 7.98
CA GLU A 290 10.82 18.54 7.85
C GLU A 290 10.22 18.99 6.51
N GLU A 291 10.49 18.25 5.42
CA GLU A 291 9.89 18.53 4.11
C GLU A 291 8.39 18.20 4.05
N VAL A 292 7.93 17.26 4.88
CA VAL A 292 6.53 16.80 4.89
C VAL A 292 5.68 17.62 5.85
N ILE A 293 6.17 17.90 7.05
CA ILE A 293 5.38 18.58 8.11
C ILE A 293 5.70 20.08 8.24
N GLY A 294 6.69 20.57 7.48
CA GLY A 294 7.21 21.93 7.61
C GLY A 294 8.23 22.08 8.77
N ARG A 295 8.95 23.23 8.79
CA ARG A 295 10.03 23.47 9.76
C ARG A 295 9.56 23.82 11.19
N ASN A 296 8.27 23.73 11.48
CA ASN A 296 7.68 24.18 12.75
C ASN A 296 7.15 22.98 13.57
N VAL A 297 8.04 22.07 13.97
CA VAL A 297 7.78 21.11 15.05
C VAL A 297 8.83 21.26 16.12
#